data_885613ea81134b6f20f4ca3361fc3f0e
#
_entry.id   885613ea81134b6f20f4ca3361fc3f0e
#
_cell.length_a   1.000
_cell.length_b   1.000
_cell.length_c   1.000
_cell.angle_alpha   90.00
_cell.angle_beta   90.00
_cell.angle_gamma   90.00
#
_symmetry.space_group_name_H-M   'P 1'
#
loop_
_entity.id
_entity.type
_entity.pdbx_description
1 polymer ?
#
loop_
_entity_poly.entity_id
_entity_poly.type
_entity_poly.pdbx_seq_one_letter_code
_entity_poly.pdbx_strand_id
1 'polypeptide(L)'
;MSTQTPDRANTLGIVGVGVMGGGIAANLLKGGANLVVYDVNPARVQHFASLGAYAASSPADVARQASTLISMVETTAQSEDVIMGADGFQSAAQPGDVILSMATIDPLAVKRWHAELKPRGIDLIDAPVSGGQERAESGDLSIICGGDAAVVDRVRPLLQSCARQVFHMGPVGQGLAMKLVNNMLIQVNTVAVAEAMVLGAKAGLDTQAMIDVIRQSTGHSVAFEMRAPRYLSGNFEPGGTVDITWKDQTLQTDFANTLGMPLFLANVTRQVFQWARGLGHNKKDSSITVTLYEKAAGVRLGPRDD
;
A
#
# COMPACT_ATOMS: atom_id res chain seq x y z
N MET A 1 -5.58 2.18 -34.73
CA MET A 1 -4.68 1.76 -33.65
C MET A 1 -3.26 2.06 -34.12
N SER A 2 -2.55 2.96 -33.49
CA SER A 2 -1.18 3.32 -33.88
C SER A 2 -0.27 2.13 -33.61
N THR A 3 0.40 1.65 -34.67
CA THR A 3 1.38 0.54 -34.64
C THR A 3 2.78 1.04 -34.26
N GLN A 4 2.89 2.23 -33.68
CA GLN A 4 4.18 2.74 -33.22
C GLN A 4 4.55 2.06 -31.90
N THR A 5 5.67 1.34 -31.91
CA THR A 5 6.33 0.88 -30.69
C THR A 5 6.72 2.12 -29.87
N PRO A 6 6.41 2.16 -28.56
CA PRO A 6 6.75 3.33 -27.76
C PRO A 6 8.28 3.54 -27.70
N ASP A 7 8.70 4.80 -27.64
CA ASP A 7 10.09 5.14 -27.35
C ASP A 7 10.42 4.70 -25.92
N ARG A 8 11.18 3.61 -25.79
CA ARG A 8 11.50 2.95 -24.53
C ARG A 8 12.04 3.92 -23.48
N ALA A 9 12.90 4.85 -23.88
CA ALA A 9 13.57 5.78 -22.97
C ALA A 9 12.58 6.75 -22.28
N ASN A 10 11.47 7.05 -22.95
CA ASN A 10 10.42 7.96 -22.46
C ASN A 10 9.11 7.23 -22.11
N THR A 11 9.20 5.92 -21.90
CA THR A 11 8.04 5.07 -21.58
C THR A 11 8.14 4.52 -20.18
N LEU A 12 7.02 4.50 -19.48
CA LEU A 12 6.83 3.94 -18.17
C LEU A 12 6.16 2.58 -18.30
N GLY A 13 6.57 1.63 -17.48
CA GLY A 13 5.93 0.33 -17.38
C GLY A 13 5.31 0.12 -16.00
N ILE A 14 4.09 -0.42 -15.93
CA ILE A 14 3.47 -0.79 -14.66
C ILE A 14 2.92 -2.21 -14.72
N VAL A 15 3.26 -3.00 -13.72
CA VAL A 15 2.71 -4.32 -13.47
C VAL A 15 1.88 -4.29 -12.19
N GLY A 16 0.62 -4.73 -12.31
CA GLY A 16 -0.37 -4.65 -11.24
C GLY A 16 -1.16 -3.35 -11.32
N VAL A 17 -2.25 -3.35 -12.09
CA VAL A 17 -3.19 -2.23 -12.24
C VAL A 17 -4.51 -2.51 -11.51
N GLY A 18 -4.40 -3.06 -10.30
CA GLY A 18 -5.51 -3.21 -9.35
C GLY A 18 -5.98 -1.86 -8.77
N VAL A 19 -6.58 -1.87 -7.58
CA VAL A 19 -7.13 -0.67 -6.93
C VAL A 19 -6.08 0.45 -6.85
N MET A 20 -4.92 0.18 -6.25
CA MET A 20 -3.88 1.19 -6.06
C MET A 20 -3.11 1.48 -7.35
N GLY A 21 -2.64 0.42 -8.03
CA GLY A 21 -1.89 0.57 -9.29
C GLY A 21 -2.73 1.15 -10.41
N GLY A 22 -4.03 0.89 -10.42
CA GLY A 22 -4.96 1.49 -11.37
C GLY A 22 -5.09 3.00 -11.17
N GLY A 23 -5.20 3.49 -9.94
CA GLY A 23 -5.20 4.92 -9.63
C GLY A 23 -3.89 5.60 -10.07
N ILE A 24 -2.73 4.95 -9.79
CA ILE A 24 -1.42 5.44 -10.25
C ILE A 24 -1.36 5.49 -11.78
N ALA A 25 -1.74 4.41 -12.47
CA ALA A 25 -1.73 4.33 -13.94
C ALA A 25 -2.62 5.39 -14.58
N ALA A 26 -3.81 5.63 -14.02
CA ALA A 26 -4.74 6.65 -14.50
C ALA A 26 -4.15 8.07 -14.39
N ASN A 27 -3.51 8.39 -13.26
CA ASN A 27 -2.86 9.69 -13.06
C ASN A 27 -1.64 9.88 -14.00
N LEU A 28 -0.84 8.82 -14.21
CA LEU A 28 0.27 8.84 -15.16
C LEU A 28 -0.23 9.14 -16.59
N LEU A 29 -1.28 8.44 -17.05
CA LEU A 29 -1.89 8.70 -18.38
C LEU A 29 -2.46 10.11 -18.49
N LYS A 30 -3.17 10.57 -17.45
CA LYS A 30 -3.71 11.94 -17.39
C LYS A 30 -2.59 13.00 -17.46
N GLY A 31 -1.42 12.70 -16.91
CA GLY A 31 -0.21 13.51 -17.00
C GLY A 31 0.48 13.44 -18.37
N GLY A 32 -0.05 12.68 -19.33
CA GLY A 32 0.49 12.55 -20.70
C GLY A 32 1.66 11.54 -20.81
N ALA A 33 1.86 10.67 -19.83
CA ALA A 33 2.91 9.66 -19.90
C ALA A 33 2.61 8.57 -20.94
N ASN A 34 3.63 8.15 -21.69
CA ASN A 34 3.58 6.90 -22.45
C ASN A 34 3.64 5.75 -21.45
N LEU A 35 2.61 4.93 -21.39
CA LEU A 35 2.47 3.89 -20.38
C LEU A 35 2.27 2.52 -21.01
N VAL A 36 3.05 1.54 -20.56
CA VAL A 36 2.87 0.10 -20.85
C VAL A 36 2.33 -0.55 -19.60
N VAL A 37 1.27 -1.34 -19.74
CA VAL A 37 0.59 -1.99 -18.58
C VAL A 37 0.54 -3.50 -18.73
N TYR A 38 0.69 -4.19 -17.59
CA TYR A 38 0.40 -5.60 -17.47
C TYR A 38 -0.30 -5.90 -16.14
N ASP A 39 -1.27 -6.78 -16.18
CA ASP A 39 -1.95 -7.37 -15.01
C ASP A 39 -2.35 -8.81 -15.35
N VAL A 40 -2.38 -9.70 -14.38
CA VAL A 40 -2.86 -11.08 -14.54
C VAL A 40 -4.35 -11.14 -14.89
N ASN A 41 -5.09 -10.08 -14.62
CA ASN A 41 -6.48 -9.91 -15.05
C ASN A 41 -6.54 -9.16 -16.40
N PRO A 42 -6.82 -9.84 -17.53
CA PRO A 42 -6.81 -9.22 -18.85
C PRO A 42 -7.84 -8.10 -19.02
N ALA A 43 -8.94 -8.13 -18.27
CA ALA A 43 -9.94 -7.04 -18.34
C ALA A 43 -9.37 -5.70 -17.85
N ARG A 44 -8.47 -5.71 -16.87
CA ARG A 44 -7.77 -4.50 -16.40
C ARG A 44 -6.81 -3.98 -17.45
N VAL A 45 -6.05 -4.85 -18.10
CA VAL A 45 -5.15 -4.48 -19.21
C VAL A 45 -5.95 -3.83 -20.35
N GLN A 46 -7.06 -4.44 -20.75
CA GLN A 46 -7.95 -3.90 -21.80
C GLN A 46 -8.53 -2.54 -21.41
N HIS A 47 -8.92 -2.35 -20.14
CA HIS A 47 -9.39 -1.06 -19.65
C HIS A 47 -8.34 0.04 -19.86
N PHE A 48 -7.10 -0.17 -19.43
CA PHE A 48 -6.04 0.83 -19.60
C PHE A 48 -5.61 1.00 -21.05
N ALA A 49 -5.66 -0.05 -21.87
CA ALA A 49 -5.44 0.05 -23.32
C ALA A 49 -6.50 0.93 -23.99
N SER A 50 -7.77 0.88 -23.55
CA SER A 50 -8.81 1.78 -24.04
C SER A 50 -8.60 3.24 -23.66
N LEU A 51 -7.80 3.51 -22.61
CA LEU A 51 -7.40 4.85 -22.16
C LEU A 51 -6.09 5.33 -22.79
N GLY A 52 -5.48 4.55 -23.70
CA GLY A 52 -4.28 4.93 -24.45
C GLY A 52 -2.97 4.30 -23.96
N ALA A 53 -3.00 3.40 -22.98
CA ALA A 53 -1.83 2.62 -22.60
C ALA A 53 -1.51 1.51 -23.62
N TYR A 54 -0.26 1.11 -23.70
CA TYR A 54 0.16 -0.09 -24.44
C TYR A 54 -0.03 -1.33 -23.57
N ALA A 55 -0.61 -2.39 -24.13
CA ALA A 55 -0.79 -3.67 -23.43
C ALA A 55 0.45 -4.54 -23.60
N ALA A 56 1.00 -5.03 -22.50
CA ALA A 56 2.06 -6.04 -22.50
C ALA A 56 1.51 -7.44 -22.17
N SER A 57 2.26 -8.47 -22.52
CA SER A 57 1.92 -9.87 -22.31
C SER A 57 2.55 -10.48 -21.05
N SER A 58 3.56 -9.81 -20.48
CA SER A 58 4.26 -10.25 -19.27
C SER A 58 5.06 -9.10 -18.63
N PRO A 59 5.57 -9.26 -17.39
CA PRO A 59 6.50 -8.29 -16.80
C PRO A 59 7.76 -8.07 -17.64
N ALA A 60 8.36 -9.11 -18.21
CA ALA A 60 9.49 -8.99 -19.13
C ALA A 60 9.14 -8.18 -20.38
N ASP A 61 7.92 -8.35 -20.90
CA ASP A 61 7.45 -7.59 -22.05
C ASP A 61 7.28 -6.09 -21.71
N VAL A 62 6.82 -5.77 -20.50
CA VAL A 62 6.84 -4.38 -19.99
C VAL A 62 8.26 -3.82 -19.96
N ALA A 63 9.25 -4.59 -19.46
CA ALA A 63 10.64 -4.15 -19.36
C ALA A 63 11.33 -3.98 -20.74
N ARG A 64 10.90 -4.73 -21.76
CA ARG A 64 11.36 -4.51 -23.13
C ARG A 64 10.92 -3.16 -23.72
N GLN A 65 9.76 -2.66 -23.25
CA GLN A 65 9.11 -1.48 -23.83
C GLN A 65 9.28 -0.20 -22.99
N ALA A 66 9.80 -0.30 -21.76
CA ALA A 66 9.92 0.83 -20.83
C ALA A 66 11.25 0.82 -20.08
N SER A 67 11.72 2.00 -19.67
CA SER A 67 12.97 2.18 -18.90
C SER A 67 12.73 2.48 -17.41
N THR A 68 11.54 2.90 -17.04
CA THR A 68 11.10 3.06 -15.64
C THR A 68 9.97 2.08 -15.38
N LEU A 69 10.18 1.13 -14.47
CA LEU A 69 9.37 -0.06 -14.28
C LEU A 69 8.74 -0.04 -12.89
N ILE A 70 7.43 -0.07 -12.82
CA ILE A 70 6.67 -0.03 -11.56
C ILE A 70 6.08 -1.42 -11.28
N SER A 71 6.39 -1.96 -10.09
CA SER A 71 5.71 -3.13 -9.53
C SER A 71 4.74 -2.68 -8.43
N MET A 72 3.43 -2.90 -8.65
CA MET A 72 2.37 -2.54 -7.70
C MET A 72 1.42 -3.73 -7.49
N VAL A 73 1.97 -4.83 -7.02
CA VAL A 73 1.27 -6.08 -6.68
C VAL A 73 1.11 -6.22 -5.16
N GLU A 74 0.44 -7.25 -4.67
CA GLU A 74 -0.01 -7.28 -3.27
C GLU A 74 1.02 -7.84 -2.28
N THR A 75 1.81 -8.86 -2.68
CA THR A 75 2.66 -9.64 -1.77
C THR A 75 4.13 -9.59 -2.15
N THR A 76 5.01 -9.95 -1.19
CA THR A 76 6.45 -10.10 -1.45
C THR A 76 6.72 -11.13 -2.55
N ALA A 77 6.04 -12.28 -2.51
CA ALA A 77 6.22 -13.33 -3.52
C ALA A 77 5.81 -12.86 -4.93
N GLN A 78 4.66 -12.19 -5.06
CA GLN A 78 4.24 -11.62 -6.34
C GLN A 78 5.23 -10.54 -6.84
N SER A 79 5.76 -9.70 -5.94
CA SER A 79 6.77 -8.69 -6.31
C SER A 79 8.07 -9.35 -6.75
N GLU A 80 8.45 -10.47 -6.12
CA GLU A 80 9.62 -11.27 -6.52
C GLU A 80 9.44 -11.86 -7.91
N ASP A 81 8.27 -12.43 -8.20
CA ASP A 81 7.94 -12.95 -9.54
C ASP A 81 8.00 -11.84 -10.60
N VAL A 82 7.41 -10.67 -10.30
CA VAL A 82 7.39 -9.52 -11.23
C VAL A 82 8.78 -8.93 -11.45
N ILE A 83 9.60 -8.83 -10.42
CA ILE A 83 10.90 -8.15 -10.50
C ILE A 83 12.01 -9.14 -10.87
N MET A 84 12.08 -10.27 -10.15
CA MET A 84 13.20 -11.23 -10.18
C MET A 84 12.83 -12.56 -10.85
N GLY A 85 11.57 -12.80 -11.22
CA GLY A 85 11.14 -14.03 -11.88
C GLY A 85 11.80 -14.26 -13.24
N ALA A 86 11.70 -15.46 -13.77
CA ALA A 86 12.26 -15.83 -15.09
C ALA A 86 11.67 -15.00 -16.23
N ASP A 87 10.38 -14.62 -16.14
CA ASP A 87 9.68 -13.68 -17.04
C ASP A 87 9.40 -12.34 -16.34
N GLY A 88 10.23 -12.01 -15.34
CA GLY A 88 10.20 -10.77 -14.59
C GLY A 88 10.97 -9.63 -15.26
N PHE A 89 10.93 -8.45 -14.66
CA PHE A 89 11.64 -7.27 -15.15
C PHE A 89 13.12 -7.53 -15.39
N GLN A 90 13.79 -8.24 -14.45
CA GLN A 90 15.22 -8.52 -14.53
C GLN A 90 15.66 -9.22 -15.83
N SER A 91 14.77 -10.00 -16.47
CA SER A 91 15.11 -10.77 -17.67
C SER A 91 15.26 -9.89 -18.92
N ALA A 92 14.70 -8.68 -18.91
CA ALA A 92 14.69 -7.78 -20.08
C ALA A 92 15.15 -6.34 -19.74
N ALA A 93 15.27 -5.98 -18.46
CA ALA A 93 15.77 -4.68 -18.04
C ALA A 93 17.23 -4.47 -18.45
N GLN A 94 17.58 -3.23 -18.80
CA GLN A 94 18.86 -2.81 -19.35
C GLN A 94 19.62 -1.91 -18.35
N PRO A 95 20.94 -1.77 -18.49
CA PRO A 95 21.70 -0.79 -17.71
C PRO A 95 21.10 0.63 -17.85
N GLY A 96 20.92 1.30 -16.72
CA GLY A 96 20.29 2.64 -16.66
C GLY A 96 18.79 2.61 -16.35
N ASP A 97 18.13 1.45 -16.41
CA ASP A 97 16.73 1.33 -16.02
C ASP A 97 16.53 1.50 -14.51
N VAL A 98 15.33 1.93 -14.14
CA VAL A 98 14.91 2.06 -12.74
C VAL A 98 13.68 1.19 -12.48
N ILE A 99 13.76 0.37 -11.46
CA ILE A 99 12.62 -0.41 -10.94
C ILE A 99 12.10 0.27 -9.67
N LEU A 100 10.81 0.55 -9.63
CA LEU A 100 10.07 1.11 -8.49
C LEU A 100 9.19 0.01 -7.87
N SER A 101 9.57 -0.48 -6.69
CA SER A 101 8.76 -1.40 -5.90
C SER A 101 7.81 -0.61 -5.01
N MET A 102 6.52 -0.47 -5.41
CA MET A 102 5.57 0.42 -4.75
C MET A 102 4.61 -0.31 -3.78
N ALA A 103 4.65 -1.62 -3.73
CA ALA A 103 3.88 -2.43 -2.79
C ALA A 103 4.45 -2.38 -1.37
N THR A 104 3.63 -2.67 -0.37
CA THR A 104 4.10 -2.91 1.02
C THR A 104 4.50 -4.38 1.15
N ILE A 105 5.81 -4.62 1.14
CA ILE A 105 6.45 -5.94 1.13
C ILE A 105 7.62 -5.99 2.11
N ASP A 106 8.33 -7.12 2.16
CA ASP A 106 9.51 -7.33 3.01
C ASP A 106 10.67 -6.38 2.63
N PRO A 107 11.14 -5.50 3.54
CA PRO A 107 12.28 -4.63 3.29
C PRO A 107 13.59 -5.39 3.00
N LEU A 108 13.72 -6.62 3.50
CA LEU A 108 14.92 -7.42 3.27
C LEU A 108 14.93 -8.05 1.86
N ALA A 109 13.76 -8.35 1.32
CA ALA A 109 13.63 -8.84 -0.05
C ALA A 109 14.16 -7.81 -1.06
N VAL A 110 13.73 -6.56 -0.97
CA VAL A 110 14.19 -5.51 -1.89
C VAL A 110 15.69 -5.22 -1.75
N LYS A 111 16.27 -5.37 -0.55
CA LYS A 111 17.73 -5.27 -0.36
C LYS A 111 18.48 -6.37 -1.10
N ARG A 112 17.98 -7.62 -1.04
CA ARG A 112 18.55 -8.74 -1.81
C ARG A 112 18.45 -8.49 -3.31
N TRP A 113 17.29 -8.12 -3.81
CA TRP A 113 17.09 -7.84 -5.25
C TRP A 113 17.97 -6.69 -5.73
N HIS A 114 18.10 -5.62 -4.92
CA HIS A 114 19.02 -4.53 -5.24
C HIS A 114 20.47 -4.99 -5.39
N ALA A 115 20.95 -5.85 -4.49
CA ALA A 115 22.31 -6.39 -4.55
C ALA A 115 22.57 -7.21 -5.82
N GLU A 116 21.54 -7.88 -6.36
CA GLU A 116 21.62 -8.66 -7.62
C GLU A 116 21.50 -7.78 -8.86
N LEU A 117 20.68 -6.72 -8.83
CA LEU A 117 20.42 -5.82 -9.97
C LEU A 117 21.51 -4.77 -10.16
N LYS A 118 22.07 -4.26 -9.07
CA LYS A 118 23.05 -3.15 -9.08
C LYS A 118 24.30 -3.43 -9.93
N PRO A 119 24.95 -4.62 -9.88
CA PRO A 119 26.09 -4.95 -10.74
C PRO A 119 25.75 -4.95 -12.23
N ARG A 120 24.47 -5.08 -12.58
CA ARG A 120 23.96 -5.06 -13.95
C ARG A 120 23.60 -3.64 -14.41
N GLY A 121 23.86 -2.63 -13.58
CA GLY A 121 23.53 -1.24 -13.86
C GLY A 121 22.03 -0.91 -13.79
N ILE A 122 21.23 -1.76 -13.14
CA ILE A 122 19.78 -1.57 -12.94
C ILE A 122 19.57 -1.02 -11.53
N ASP A 123 18.91 0.12 -11.43
CA ASP A 123 18.58 0.74 -10.14
C ASP A 123 17.26 0.20 -9.60
N LEU A 124 17.20 -0.04 -8.28
CA LEU A 124 15.98 -0.41 -7.57
C LEU A 124 15.70 0.61 -6.47
N ILE A 125 14.47 1.11 -6.45
CA ILE A 125 13.92 1.97 -5.40
C ILE A 125 12.71 1.26 -4.78
N ASP A 126 12.68 1.13 -3.47
CA ASP A 126 11.46 0.83 -2.76
C ASP A 126 10.69 2.14 -2.52
N ALA A 127 9.46 2.19 -3.02
CA ALA A 127 8.64 3.39 -3.04
C ALA A 127 7.19 3.12 -2.58
N PRO A 128 6.99 2.48 -1.40
CA PRO A 128 5.65 2.19 -0.94
C PRO A 128 4.80 3.46 -0.80
N VAL A 129 3.49 3.29 -1.04
CA VAL A 129 2.53 4.38 -1.05
C VAL A 129 1.68 4.41 0.22
N SER A 130 1.19 5.59 0.58
CA SER A 130 0.25 5.81 1.67
C SER A 130 -0.84 6.78 1.23
N GLY A 131 -2.10 6.51 1.62
CA GLY A 131 -3.25 7.37 1.30
C GLY A 131 -4.54 6.60 1.00
N GLY A 132 -4.44 5.30 0.69
CA GLY A 132 -5.60 4.48 0.33
C GLY A 132 -6.12 4.76 -1.08
N GLN A 133 -7.25 4.14 -1.42
CA GLN A 133 -7.83 4.17 -2.76
C GLN A 133 -8.16 5.59 -3.23
N GLU A 134 -8.87 6.36 -2.41
CA GLU A 134 -9.31 7.72 -2.77
C GLU A 134 -8.12 8.63 -3.17
N ARG A 135 -7.01 8.54 -2.42
CA ARG A 135 -5.81 9.32 -2.75
C ARG A 135 -5.03 8.75 -3.92
N ALA A 136 -5.12 7.46 -4.19
CA ALA A 136 -4.54 6.87 -5.39
C ALA A 136 -5.30 7.36 -6.65
N GLU A 137 -6.61 7.46 -6.57
CA GLU A 137 -7.46 7.96 -7.66
C GLU A 137 -7.30 9.48 -7.88
N SER A 138 -7.17 10.26 -6.81
CA SER A 138 -7.00 11.72 -6.89
C SER A 138 -5.57 12.19 -7.20
N GLY A 139 -4.57 11.29 -7.17
CA GLY A 139 -3.16 11.66 -7.32
C GLY A 139 -2.55 12.33 -6.08
N ASP A 140 -3.14 12.14 -4.90
CA ASP A 140 -2.75 12.78 -3.63
C ASP A 140 -2.02 11.81 -2.68
N LEU A 141 -1.34 10.81 -3.22
CA LEU A 141 -0.58 9.84 -2.43
C LEU A 141 0.62 10.48 -1.71
N SER A 142 1.06 9.85 -0.63
CA SER A 142 2.41 10.01 -0.09
C SER A 142 3.25 8.81 -0.53
N ILE A 143 4.39 9.05 -1.17
CA ILE A 143 5.35 8.03 -1.60
C ILE A 143 6.58 8.12 -0.71
N ILE A 144 7.04 6.98 -0.20
CA ILE A 144 8.13 6.90 0.78
C ILE A 144 9.27 6.11 0.15
N CYS A 145 10.27 6.81 -0.40
CA CYS A 145 11.35 6.21 -1.19
C CYS A 145 12.54 5.79 -0.33
N GLY A 146 13.05 4.59 -0.58
CA GLY A 146 14.38 4.14 -0.21
C GLY A 146 15.19 3.80 -1.47
N GLY A 147 16.39 4.37 -1.61
CA GLY A 147 17.24 4.16 -2.79
C GLY A 147 18.38 5.18 -2.87
N ASP A 148 19.16 5.11 -3.94
CA ASP A 148 20.17 6.13 -4.24
C ASP A 148 19.51 7.50 -4.45
N ALA A 149 20.01 8.54 -3.80
CA ALA A 149 19.42 9.88 -3.80
C ALA A 149 19.30 10.46 -5.21
N ALA A 150 20.36 10.30 -6.05
CA ALA A 150 20.36 10.80 -7.41
C ALA A 150 19.32 10.08 -8.28
N VAL A 151 19.11 8.78 -8.03
CA VAL A 151 18.10 7.99 -8.74
C VAL A 151 16.69 8.40 -8.30
N VAL A 152 16.48 8.59 -6.98
CA VAL A 152 15.19 9.11 -6.45
C VAL A 152 14.88 10.48 -7.04
N ASP A 153 15.84 11.39 -7.11
CA ASP A 153 15.63 12.73 -7.67
C ASP A 153 15.35 12.67 -9.18
N ARG A 154 15.97 11.75 -9.92
CA ARG A 154 15.68 11.51 -11.34
C ARG A 154 14.22 11.11 -11.59
N VAL A 155 13.64 10.25 -10.75
CA VAL A 155 12.25 9.78 -10.91
C VAL A 155 11.23 10.63 -10.15
N ARG A 156 11.66 11.58 -9.33
CA ARG A 156 10.79 12.44 -8.52
C ARG A 156 9.70 13.16 -9.33
N PRO A 157 9.99 13.79 -10.50
CA PRO A 157 8.95 14.45 -11.29
C PRO A 157 7.85 13.47 -11.71
N LEU A 158 8.23 12.23 -12.05
CA LEU A 158 7.29 11.17 -12.35
C LEU A 158 6.41 10.83 -11.13
N LEU A 159 7.02 10.61 -9.97
CA LEU A 159 6.29 10.26 -8.76
C LEU A 159 5.32 11.37 -8.32
N GLN A 160 5.68 12.63 -8.55
CA GLN A 160 4.84 13.80 -8.24
C GLN A 160 3.58 13.90 -9.13
N SER A 161 3.51 13.20 -10.27
CA SER A 161 2.29 13.16 -11.08
C SER A 161 1.17 12.31 -10.47
N CYS A 162 1.49 11.44 -9.51
CA CYS A 162 0.53 10.59 -8.78
C CYS A 162 0.62 10.73 -7.26
N ALA A 163 1.41 11.71 -6.76
CA ALA A 163 1.59 11.90 -5.34
C ALA A 163 1.74 13.39 -4.97
N ARG A 164 1.13 13.76 -3.84
CA ARG A 164 1.32 15.07 -3.22
C ARG A 164 2.70 15.22 -2.59
N GLN A 165 3.22 14.13 -1.98
CA GLN A 165 4.47 14.14 -1.23
C GLN A 165 5.34 12.96 -1.62
N VAL A 166 6.62 13.22 -1.88
CA VAL A 166 7.65 12.19 -2.13
C VAL A 166 8.77 12.38 -1.11
N PHE A 167 8.84 11.44 -0.16
CA PHE A 167 9.87 11.43 0.89
C PHE A 167 11.02 10.52 0.46
N HIS A 168 12.26 10.90 0.80
CA HIS A 168 13.44 10.04 0.67
C HIS A 168 13.97 9.69 2.05
N MET A 169 14.01 8.41 2.38
CA MET A 169 14.34 7.90 3.72
C MET A 169 15.77 7.37 3.84
N GLY A 170 16.54 7.37 2.75
CA GLY A 170 17.88 6.83 2.72
C GLY A 170 18.04 5.62 1.78
N PRO A 171 18.98 4.68 2.04
CA PRO A 171 19.24 3.54 1.17
C PRO A 171 18.03 2.63 0.92
N VAL A 172 18.15 1.73 -0.06
CA VAL A 172 17.13 0.72 -0.40
C VAL A 172 16.68 -0.05 0.85
N GLY A 173 15.35 -0.22 0.97
CA GLY A 173 14.67 -0.84 2.10
C GLY A 173 14.24 0.13 3.20
N GLN A 174 14.72 1.39 3.20
CA GLN A 174 14.33 2.37 4.22
C GLN A 174 12.94 2.97 3.97
N GLY A 175 12.50 3.08 2.73
CA GLY A 175 11.13 3.47 2.40
C GLY A 175 10.12 2.46 2.95
N LEU A 176 10.36 1.17 2.70
CA LEU A 176 9.55 0.08 3.24
C LEU A 176 9.61 -0.01 4.76
N ALA A 177 10.80 0.14 5.37
CA ALA A 177 10.93 0.16 6.82
C ALA A 177 10.06 1.30 7.43
N MET A 178 10.11 2.51 6.87
CA MET A 178 9.28 3.62 7.31
C MET A 178 7.79 3.35 7.06
N LYS A 179 7.44 2.72 5.94
CA LYS A 179 6.06 2.29 5.67
C LYS A 179 5.54 1.32 6.72
N LEU A 180 6.34 0.34 7.12
CA LEU A 180 5.97 -0.61 8.19
C LEU A 180 5.80 0.11 9.53
N VAL A 181 6.67 1.06 9.88
CA VAL A 181 6.55 1.89 11.10
C VAL A 181 5.25 2.69 11.10
N ASN A 182 4.94 3.39 9.99
CA ASN A 182 3.70 4.13 9.86
C ASN A 182 2.45 3.22 9.97
N ASN A 183 2.49 2.07 9.30
CA ASN A 183 1.35 1.15 9.31
C ASN A 183 1.17 0.49 10.69
N MET A 184 2.24 0.26 11.45
CA MET A 184 2.14 -0.20 12.83
C MET A 184 1.35 0.80 13.69
N LEU A 185 1.63 2.09 13.58
CA LEU A 185 0.93 3.13 14.35
C LEU A 185 -0.56 3.16 14.04
N ILE A 186 -0.96 3.20 12.77
CA ILE A 186 -2.39 3.23 12.43
C ILE A 186 -3.11 1.95 12.89
N GLN A 187 -2.46 0.80 12.83
CA GLN A 187 -3.05 -0.49 13.21
C GLN A 187 -3.22 -0.62 14.71
N VAL A 188 -2.20 -0.26 15.50
CA VAL A 188 -2.27 -0.23 16.96
C VAL A 188 -3.34 0.78 17.41
N ASN A 189 -3.32 1.98 16.83
CA ASN A 189 -4.31 3.01 17.15
C ASN A 189 -5.73 2.58 16.76
N THR A 190 -5.94 1.81 15.69
CA THR A 190 -7.27 1.28 15.32
C THR A 190 -7.84 0.41 16.44
N VAL A 191 -7.02 -0.48 17.02
CA VAL A 191 -7.47 -1.33 18.13
C VAL A 191 -7.66 -0.50 19.41
N ALA A 192 -6.74 0.39 19.72
CA ALA A 192 -6.84 1.26 20.90
C ALA A 192 -8.11 2.15 20.86
N VAL A 193 -8.44 2.70 19.69
CA VAL A 193 -9.67 3.49 19.49
C VAL A 193 -10.92 2.61 19.68
N ALA A 194 -10.92 1.37 19.15
CA ALA A 194 -12.03 0.45 19.33
C ALA A 194 -12.28 0.13 20.82
N GLU A 195 -11.22 -0.20 21.56
CA GLU A 195 -11.31 -0.46 23.01
C GLU A 195 -11.81 0.76 23.77
N ALA A 196 -11.23 1.95 23.52
CA ALA A 196 -11.60 3.17 24.23
C ALA A 196 -13.05 3.57 23.97
N MET A 197 -13.53 3.52 22.73
CA MET A 197 -14.91 3.87 22.39
C MET A 197 -15.91 2.90 23.01
N VAL A 198 -15.62 1.60 22.97
CA VAL A 198 -16.50 0.59 23.59
C VAL A 198 -16.50 0.69 25.12
N LEU A 199 -15.35 0.99 25.75
CA LEU A 199 -15.29 1.28 27.18
C LEU A 199 -16.17 2.45 27.56
N GLY A 200 -16.12 3.57 26.81
CA GLY A 200 -16.95 4.75 27.05
C GLY A 200 -18.43 4.45 26.90
N ALA A 201 -18.83 3.73 25.86
CA ALA A 201 -20.23 3.32 25.66
C ALA A 201 -20.70 2.40 26.80
N LYS A 202 -19.84 1.48 27.28
CA LYS A 202 -20.14 0.61 28.43
C LYS A 202 -20.30 1.41 29.73
N ALA A 203 -19.59 2.54 29.85
CA ALA A 203 -19.76 3.49 30.97
C ALA A 203 -20.99 4.39 30.82
N GLY A 204 -21.75 4.28 29.74
CA GLY A 204 -22.98 5.06 29.49
C GLY A 204 -22.73 6.39 28.79
N LEU A 205 -21.55 6.63 28.22
CA LEU A 205 -21.26 7.85 27.46
C LEU A 205 -21.91 7.80 26.07
N ASP A 206 -22.39 8.96 25.60
CA ASP A 206 -22.88 9.13 24.25
C ASP A 206 -21.71 9.05 23.25
N THR A 207 -21.89 8.28 22.18
CA THR A 207 -20.81 8.00 21.19
C THR A 207 -20.40 9.28 20.47
N GLN A 208 -21.32 10.16 20.08
CA GLN A 208 -20.98 11.39 19.39
C GLN A 208 -20.24 12.35 20.33
N ALA A 209 -20.70 12.49 21.57
CA ALA A 209 -20.05 13.32 22.56
C ALA A 209 -18.60 12.86 22.83
N MET A 210 -18.36 11.54 22.89
CA MET A 210 -16.99 11.00 22.99
C MET A 210 -16.12 11.41 21.80
N ILE A 211 -16.64 11.32 20.57
CA ILE A 211 -15.92 11.74 19.37
C ILE A 211 -15.53 13.21 19.45
N ASP A 212 -16.47 14.08 19.83
CA ASP A 212 -16.26 15.53 19.89
C ASP A 212 -15.22 15.92 20.95
N VAL A 213 -15.23 15.27 22.10
CA VAL A 213 -14.24 15.47 23.18
C VAL A 213 -12.85 14.98 22.74
N ILE A 214 -12.75 13.77 22.19
CA ILE A 214 -11.46 13.18 21.81
C ILE A 214 -10.79 14.02 20.70
N ARG A 215 -11.56 14.54 19.74
CA ARG A 215 -11.05 15.45 18.70
C ARG A 215 -10.34 16.69 19.24
N GLN A 216 -10.73 17.18 20.41
CA GLN A 216 -10.15 18.35 21.06
C GLN A 216 -9.13 17.99 22.16
N SER A 217 -8.84 16.69 22.31
CA SER A 217 -8.03 16.17 23.42
C SER A 217 -6.79 15.41 22.91
N THR A 218 -5.90 15.05 23.85
CA THR A 218 -4.63 14.39 23.57
C THR A 218 -4.74 12.97 23.05
N GLY A 219 -5.91 12.34 23.15
CA GLY A 219 -6.20 11.02 22.57
C GLY A 219 -6.46 11.02 21.06
N HIS A 220 -6.51 12.20 20.45
CA HIS A 220 -6.74 12.35 19.01
C HIS A 220 -5.60 11.75 18.18
N SER A 221 -5.97 11.15 17.03
CA SER A 221 -5.04 10.67 16.01
C SER A 221 -5.75 10.59 14.64
N VAL A 222 -4.97 10.56 13.55
CA VAL A 222 -5.54 10.32 12.21
C VAL A 222 -6.28 8.98 12.14
N ALA A 223 -5.80 7.96 12.84
CA ALA A 223 -6.52 6.69 12.95
C ALA A 223 -7.89 6.87 13.61
N PHE A 224 -7.99 7.69 14.65
CA PHE A 224 -9.26 8.03 15.28
C PHE A 224 -10.23 8.68 14.28
N GLU A 225 -9.78 9.70 13.53
CA GLU A 225 -10.61 10.35 12.52
C GLU A 225 -11.11 9.39 11.42
N MET A 226 -10.30 8.42 11.06
CA MET A 226 -10.68 7.43 10.05
C MET A 226 -11.64 6.38 10.59
N ARG A 227 -11.59 6.04 11.89
CA ARG A 227 -12.30 4.89 12.47
C ARG A 227 -13.60 5.29 13.20
N ALA A 228 -13.57 6.34 14.01
CA ALA A 228 -14.70 6.72 14.83
C ALA A 228 -16.00 6.99 14.03
N PRO A 229 -15.98 7.69 12.88
CA PRO A 229 -17.18 7.85 12.05
C PRO A 229 -17.74 6.51 11.51
N ARG A 230 -16.85 5.54 11.22
CA ARG A 230 -17.27 4.21 10.77
C ARG A 230 -17.91 3.39 11.89
N TYR A 231 -17.43 3.56 13.12
CA TYR A 231 -18.05 2.94 14.30
C TYR A 231 -19.48 3.46 14.52
N LEU A 232 -19.66 4.78 14.39
CA LEU A 232 -20.96 5.43 14.54
C LEU A 232 -21.93 5.05 13.41
N SER A 233 -21.47 5.02 12.15
CA SER A 233 -22.33 4.71 11.00
C SER A 233 -22.55 3.21 10.77
N GLY A 234 -21.72 2.35 11.36
CA GLY A 234 -21.72 0.92 11.06
C GLY A 234 -21.23 0.56 9.64
N ASN A 235 -20.65 1.51 8.90
CA ASN A 235 -20.16 1.26 7.56
C ASN A 235 -18.76 0.65 7.59
N PHE A 236 -18.67 -0.64 7.27
CA PHE A 236 -17.42 -1.40 7.18
C PHE A 236 -17.10 -1.84 5.74
N GLU A 237 -17.58 -1.09 4.74
CA GLU A 237 -17.19 -1.32 3.34
C GLU A 237 -15.68 -1.11 3.17
N PRO A 238 -15.03 -1.89 2.29
CA PRO A 238 -13.58 -1.95 2.20
C PRO A 238 -12.92 -0.59 1.89
N GLY A 239 -12.04 -0.14 2.80
CA GLY A 239 -11.09 0.95 2.56
C GLY A 239 -9.66 0.43 2.75
N GLY A 240 -9.39 -0.22 3.89
CA GLY A 240 -8.20 -1.01 4.18
C GLY A 240 -8.64 -2.29 4.86
N THR A 241 -8.64 -3.41 4.13
CA THR A 241 -9.24 -4.67 4.60
C THR A 241 -8.48 -5.30 5.77
N VAL A 242 -9.18 -6.13 6.52
CA VAL A 242 -8.60 -6.95 7.61
C VAL A 242 -7.44 -7.80 7.09
N ASP A 243 -7.56 -8.43 5.90
CA ASP A 243 -6.50 -9.26 5.32
C ASP A 243 -5.24 -8.44 4.96
N ILE A 244 -5.39 -7.26 4.36
CA ILE A 244 -4.26 -6.37 4.05
C ILE A 244 -3.58 -5.91 5.33
N THR A 245 -4.37 -5.54 6.35
CA THR A 245 -3.84 -5.12 7.65
C THR A 245 -3.08 -6.27 8.32
N TRP A 246 -3.63 -7.48 8.33
CA TRP A 246 -2.98 -8.65 8.91
C TRP A 246 -1.69 -9.04 8.17
N LYS A 247 -1.68 -8.92 6.83
CA LYS A 247 -0.46 -9.12 6.01
C LYS A 247 0.64 -8.12 6.42
N ASP A 248 0.30 -6.84 6.52
CA ASP A 248 1.27 -5.81 6.90
C ASP A 248 1.81 -6.03 8.33
N GLN A 249 0.96 -6.46 9.28
CA GLN A 249 1.38 -6.81 10.63
C GLN A 249 2.32 -8.02 10.66
N THR A 250 2.12 -8.99 9.76
CA THR A 250 3.05 -10.11 9.62
C THR A 250 4.42 -9.61 9.16
N LEU A 251 4.48 -8.76 8.13
CA LEU A 251 5.72 -8.14 7.69
C LEU A 251 6.41 -7.33 8.79
N GLN A 252 5.65 -6.58 9.60
CA GLN A 252 6.18 -5.80 10.72
C GLN A 252 6.83 -6.70 11.77
N THR A 253 6.13 -7.75 12.19
CA THR A 253 6.62 -8.66 13.23
C THR A 253 7.82 -9.46 12.75
N ASP A 254 7.84 -9.92 11.50
CA ASP A 254 8.96 -10.64 10.91
C ASP A 254 10.19 -9.76 10.74
N PHE A 255 9.99 -8.52 10.26
CA PHE A 255 11.07 -7.54 10.15
C PHE A 255 11.65 -7.18 11.53
N ALA A 256 10.79 -6.93 12.53
CA ALA A 256 11.23 -6.63 13.90
C ALA A 256 12.00 -7.81 14.54
N ASN A 257 11.55 -9.05 14.31
CA ASN A 257 12.25 -10.26 14.77
C ASN A 257 13.68 -10.33 14.18
N THR A 258 13.83 -10.01 12.89
CA THR A 258 15.15 -9.98 12.25
C THR A 258 16.08 -8.92 12.86
N LEU A 259 15.50 -7.81 13.34
CA LEU A 259 16.24 -6.73 14.00
C LEU A 259 16.44 -6.97 15.52
N GLY A 260 15.90 -8.06 16.07
CA GLY A 260 15.92 -8.34 17.51
C GLY A 260 15.07 -7.37 18.35
N MET A 261 14.08 -6.70 17.74
CA MET A 261 13.21 -5.71 18.38
C MET A 261 11.89 -6.33 18.85
N PRO A 262 11.59 -6.40 20.16
CA PRO A 262 10.30 -6.91 20.64
C PRO A 262 9.16 -5.90 20.37
N LEU A 263 8.04 -6.38 19.81
CA LEU A 263 6.85 -5.57 19.51
C LEU A 263 5.64 -6.08 20.31
N PHE A 264 5.48 -5.67 21.57
CA PHE A 264 4.37 -6.14 22.41
C PHE A 264 3.01 -5.69 21.88
N LEU A 265 2.82 -4.38 21.64
CA LEU A 265 1.53 -3.84 21.19
C LEU A 265 1.15 -4.34 19.79
N ALA A 266 2.10 -4.37 18.85
CA ALA A 266 1.83 -4.86 17.50
C ALA A 266 1.44 -6.35 17.49
N ASN A 267 2.06 -7.19 18.34
CA ASN A 267 1.71 -8.60 18.45
C ASN A 267 0.31 -8.80 19.03
N VAL A 268 -0.07 -8.05 20.06
CA VAL A 268 -1.45 -8.10 20.61
C VAL A 268 -2.44 -7.63 19.56
N THR A 269 -2.17 -6.49 18.89
CA THR A 269 -2.99 -5.96 17.82
C THR A 269 -3.19 -6.98 16.69
N ARG A 270 -2.14 -7.70 16.30
CA ARG A 270 -2.21 -8.76 15.28
C ARG A 270 -3.17 -9.88 15.70
N GLN A 271 -3.23 -10.25 16.98
CA GLN A 271 -4.21 -11.25 17.48
C GLN A 271 -5.65 -10.76 17.33
N VAL A 272 -5.92 -9.47 17.54
CA VAL A 272 -7.24 -8.88 17.32
C VAL A 272 -7.66 -9.01 15.85
N PHE A 273 -6.77 -8.68 14.92
CA PHE A 273 -7.04 -8.87 13.49
C PHE A 273 -7.16 -10.35 13.09
N GLN A 274 -6.38 -11.24 13.71
CA GLN A 274 -6.56 -12.69 13.53
C GLN A 274 -7.92 -13.17 14.03
N TRP A 275 -8.41 -12.62 15.14
CA TRP A 275 -9.76 -12.91 15.65
C TRP A 275 -10.83 -12.44 14.64
N ALA A 276 -10.72 -11.22 14.11
CA ALA A 276 -11.63 -10.74 13.06
C ALA A 276 -11.63 -11.66 11.81
N ARG A 277 -10.45 -12.14 11.37
CA ARG A 277 -10.33 -13.11 10.28
C ARG A 277 -11.02 -14.43 10.60
N GLY A 278 -10.85 -14.95 11.80
CA GLY A 278 -11.50 -16.18 12.27
C GLY A 278 -13.04 -16.10 12.28
N LEU A 279 -13.59 -14.89 12.33
CA LEU A 279 -15.03 -14.63 12.21
C LEU A 279 -15.48 -14.32 10.76
N GLY A 280 -14.61 -14.45 9.78
CA GLY A 280 -14.93 -14.25 8.36
C GLY A 280 -14.92 -12.79 7.88
N HIS A 281 -14.36 -11.85 8.67
CA HIS A 281 -14.33 -10.43 8.31
C HIS A 281 -13.17 -10.04 7.37
N ASN A 282 -12.56 -11.01 6.71
CA ASN A 282 -11.35 -10.88 5.87
C ASN A 282 -11.39 -9.68 4.91
N LYS A 283 -12.51 -9.49 4.21
CA LYS A 283 -12.68 -8.47 3.16
C LYS A 283 -13.35 -7.19 3.64
N LYS A 284 -13.74 -7.12 4.91
CA LYS A 284 -14.29 -5.91 5.52
C LYS A 284 -13.17 -4.93 5.89
N ASP A 285 -13.54 -3.66 6.03
CA ASP A 285 -12.61 -2.64 6.51
C ASP A 285 -12.09 -2.97 7.91
N SER A 286 -10.85 -2.57 8.21
CA SER A 286 -10.18 -2.80 9.50
C SER A 286 -10.97 -2.26 10.70
N SER A 287 -11.83 -1.26 10.51
CA SER A 287 -12.71 -0.74 11.56
C SER A 287 -13.73 -1.77 12.07
N ILE A 288 -14.01 -2.85 11.32
CA ILE A 288 -14.89 -3.94 11.78
C ILE A 288 -14.43 -4.56 13.12
N THR A 289 -13.15 -4.43 13.47
CA THR A 289 -12.60 -4.93 14.74
C THR A 289 -13.35 -4.39 15.96
N VAL A 290 -13.98 -3.21 15.88
CA VAL A 290 -14.80 -2.67 16.96
C VAL A 290 -15.95 -3.61 17.37
N THR A 291 -16.52 -4.34 16.40
CA THR A 291 -17.66 -5.25 16.65
C THR A 291 -17.28 -6.41 17.56
N LEU A 292 -16.00 -6.78 17.61
CA LEU A 292 -15.49 -7.81 18.53
C LEU A 292 -15.63 -7.36 19.98
N TYR A 293 -15.26 -6.12 20.26
CA TYR A 293 -15.33 -5.49 21.58
C TYR A 293 -16.78 -5.18 21.97
N GLU A 294 -17.59 -4.66 21.03
CA GLU A 294 -19.02 -4.41 21.25
C GLU A 294 -19.75 -5.68 21.68
N LYS A 295 -19.50 -6.79 20.96
CA LYS A 295 -20.08 -8.09 21.31
C LYS A 295 -19.63 -8.56 22.69
N ALA A 296 -18.35 -8.45 23.00
CA ALA A 296 -17.81 -8.86 24.30
C ALA A 296 -18.35 -7.99 25.46
N ALA A 297 -18.55 -6.68 25.23
CA ALA A 297 -19.05 -5.74 26.22
C ALA A 297 -20.60 -5.69 26.31
N GLY A 298 -21.33 -6.22 25.32
CA GLY A 298 -22.77 -6.15 25.25
C GLY A 298 -23.29 -4.73 25.01
N VAL A 299 -22.57 -3.92 24.19
CA VAL A 299 -22.93 -2.55 23.83
C VAL A 299 -22.76 -2.34 22.32
N ARG A 300 -23.34 -1.25 21.78
CA ARG A 300 -23.14 -0.81 20.40
C ARG A 300 -22.83 0.68 20.36
N LEU A 301 -21.96 1.09 19.44
CA LEU A 301 -21.57 2.49 19.25
C LEU A 301 -22.49 3.23 18.28
N GLY A 302 -23.12 2.52 17.35
CA GLY A 302 -24.00 3.09 16.36
C GLY A 302 -25.09 2.13 15.89
N PRO A 303 -26.10 2.62 15.15
CA PRO A 303 -27.16 1.78 14.59
C PRO A 303 -26.58 0.82 13.55
N ARG A 304 -27.03 -0.43 13.56
CA ARG A 304 -26.75 -1.47 12.56
C ARG A 304 -27.90 -2.44 12.50
N ASP A 305 -28.22 -2.89 11.29
CA ASP A 305 -29.08 -4.04 11.09
C ASP A 305 -28.35 -5.30 11.57
N ASP A 306 -29.07 -6.19 12.24
CA ASP A 306 -28.52 -7.45 12.79
C ASP A 306 -28.25 -8.47 11.70
#